data_e0cdf23cef0c549ff25eefe3045efe3a
#
_entry.id   e0cdf23cef0c549ff25eefe3045efe3a
#
_cell.length_a   1.000
_cell.length_b   1.000
_cell.length_c   1.000
_cell.angle_alpha   90.00
_cell.angle_beta   90.00
_cell.angle_gamma   90.00
#
_symmetry.space_group_name_H-M   'P 1'
#
loop_
_entity.id
_entity.type
_entity.pdbx_description
1 polymer ?
#
loop_
_entity_poly.entity_id
_entity_poly.type
_entity_poly.pdbx_seq_one_letter_code
_entity_poly.pdbx_strand_id
1 'polypeptide(L)'
;AVQNGHIVGNILCGHDGRTGCFYHVCVEDGYRHHGIGYKMVRAAIKAMQKEGVSKISLVAFKDNHIGNAFWQGIGWTEREDFNSYEFILNEENIIRFVK
;
A
#
# COMPACT_ATOMS: atom_id res chain seq x y z
N ALA A 1 12.03 -5.36 5.94
CA ALA A 1 12.33 -6.41 6.96
C ALA A 1 13.55 -7.21 6.53
N VAL A 2 14.43 -7.42 7.47
CA VAL A 2 15.70 -8.13 7.22
C VAL A 2 15.82 -9.29 8.21
N GLN A 3 16.24 -10.45 7.71
CA GLN A 3 16.47 -11.62 8.54
C GLN A 3 17.77 -12.28 8.09
N ASN A 4 18.70 -12.46 9.02
CA ASN A 4 20.03 -13.04 8.75
C ASN A 4 20.77 -12.33 7.60
N GLY A 5 20.64 -10.99 7.54
CA GLY A 5 21.27 -10.20 6.48
C GLY A 5 20.56 -10.24 5.14
N HIS A 6 19.42 -10.94 5.05
CA HIS A 6 18.64 -11.09 3.82
C HIS A 6 17.35 -10.29 3.92
N ILE A 7 17.03 -9.53 2.88
CA ILE A 7 15.77 -8.75 2.84
C ILE A 7 14.63 -9.72 2.54
N VAL A 8 13.71 -9.87 3.49
CA VAL A 8 12.58 -10.80 3.38
C VAL A 8 11.24 -10.10 3.18
N GLY A 9 11.22 -8.78 3.30
CA GLY A 9 10.01 -8.01 3.04
C GLY A 9 10.32 -6.54 2.91
N ASN A 10 9.47 -5.83 2.19
CA ASN A 10 9.60 -4.39 2.02
C ASN A 10 8.24 -3.74 1.84
N ILE A 11 8.22 -2.44 2.08
CA ILE A 11 7.02 -1.64 1.90
C ILE A 11 7.44 -0.29 1.32
N LEU A 12 6.74 0.13 0.29
CA LEU A 12 6.93 1.44 -0.32
C LEU A 12 5.71 2.29 -0.02
N CYS A 13 5.92 3.44 0.58
CA CYS A 13 4.82 4.32 0.94
C CYS A 13 5.23 5.78 0.76
N GLY A 14 4.23 6.64 0.67
CA GLY A 14 4.43 8.08 0.57
C GLY A 14 3.27 8.83 1.15
N HIS A 15 3.42 10.13 1.33
CA HIS A 15 2.35 10.97 1.87
C HIS A 15 2.53 12.42 1.46
N ASP A 16 1.46 13.19 1.60
CA ASP A 16 1.44 14.62 1.32
C ASP A 16 1.33 15.47 2.60
N GLY A 17 1.59 14.87 3.75
CA GLY A 17 1.46 15.52 5.06
C GLY A 17 0.09 15.36 5.70
N ARG A 18 -0.91 14.88 4.98
CA ARG A 18 -2.29 14.71 5.47
C ARG A 18 -2.79 13.30 5.25
N THR A 19 -2.60 12.76 4.05
CA THR A 19 -2.99 11.40 3.69
C THR A 19 -1.78 10.68 3.13
N GLY A 20 -1.72 9.38 3.35
CA GLY A 20 -0.66 8.53 2.87
C GLY A 20 -1.17 7.44 1.97
N CYS A 21 -0.25 6.79 1.29
CA CYS A 21 -0.56 5.70 0.39
C CYS A 21 0.54 4.64 0.48
N PHE A 22 0.12 3.38 0.52
CA PHE A 22 1.05 2.26 0.36
C PHE A 22 1.02 1.85 -1.10
N TYR A 23 2.19 1.88 -1.74
CA TYR A 23 2.30 1.55 -3.16
C TYR A 23 2.73 0.11 -3.38
N HIS A 24 3.42 -0.47 -2.41
CA HIS A 24 3.94 -1.80 -2.55
C HIS A 24 4.20 -2.38 -1.17
N VAL A 25 3.68 -3.58 -0.94
CA VAL A 25 3.94 -4.33 0.29
C VAL A 25 4.23 -5.76 -0.14
N CYS A 26 5.39 -6.26 0.21
CA CYS A 26 5.83 -7.57 -0.23
C CYS A 26 6.54 -8.32 0.89
N VAL A 27 6.22 -9.60 1.03
CA VAL A 27 6.95 -10.53 1.89
C VAL A 27 7.33 -11.74 1.04
N GLU A 28 8.59 -12.13 1.10
CA GLU A 28 9.09 -13.27 0.33
C GLU A 28 8.36 -14.55 0.75
N ASP A 29 8.05 -15.41 -0.23
CA ASP A 29 7.21 -16.60 -0.03
C ASP A 29 7.61 -17.46 1.17
N GLY A 30 8.89 -17.73 1.34
CA GLY A 30 9.37 -18.56 2.42
C GLY A 30 9.22 -17.95 3.81
N TYR A 31 8.83 -16.70 3.90
CA TYR A 31 8.74 -15.95 5.15
C TYR A 31 7.32 -15.47 5.46
N ARG A 32 6.35 -15.88 4.65
CA ARG A 32 4.94 -15.56 4.88
C ARG A 32 4.40 -16.34 6.06
N HIS A 33 3.30 -15.85 6.64
CA HIS A 33 2.61 -16.45 7.79
C HIS A 33 3.43 -16.42 9.10
N HIS A 34 4.43 -15.54 9.17
CA HIS A 34 5.24 -15.32 10.37
C HIS A 34 5.02 -13.94 11.00
N GLY A 35 4.00 -13.21 10.55
CA GLY A 35 3.68 -11.89 11.08
C GLY A 35 4.58 -10.77 10.56
N ILE A 36 5.43 -11.02 9.58
CA ILE A 36 6.36 -10.02 9.04
C ILE A 36 5.60 -8.88 8.37
N GLY A 37 4.60 -9.22 7.54
CA GLY A 37 3.78 -8.22 6.86
C GLY A 37 3.07 -7.30 7.85
N TYR A 38 2.47 -7.87 8.88
CA TYR A 38 1.79 -7.11 9.92
C TYR A 38 2.77 -6.16 10.65
N LYS A 39 3.95 -6.66 11.00
CA LYS A 39 4.96 -5.85 11.67
C LYS A 39 5.45 -4.70 10.81
N MET A 40 5.65 -4.95 9.51
CA MET A 40 6.07 -3.89 8.58
C MET A 40 4.99 -2.81 8.45
N VAL A 41 3.73 -3.21 8.30
CA VAL A 41 2.61 -2.28 8.19
C VAL A 41 2.49 -1.46 9.46
N ARG A 42 2.60 -2.10 10.61
CA ARG A 42 2.53 -1.41 11.90
C ARG A 42 3.64 -0.37 12.05
N ALA A 43 4.86 -0.70 11.63
CA ALA A 43 5.98 0.22 11.67
C ALA A 43 5.75 1.41 10.74
N ALA A 44 5.24 1.16 9.54
CA ALA A 44 4.94 2.22 8.57
C ALA A 44 3.82 3.14 9.09
N ILE A 45 2.79 2.58 9.71
CA ILE A 45 1.71 3.37 10.30
C ILE A 45 2.26 4.30 11.38
N LYS A 46 3.10 3.79 12.26
CA LYS A 46 3.70 4.60 13.32
C LYS A 46 4.55 5.74 12.75
N ALA A 47 5.33 5.45 11.71
CA ALA A 47 6.16 6.45 11.06
C ALA A 47 5.30 7.55 10.43
N MET A 48 4.21 7.18 9.78
CA MET A 48 3.30 8.14 9.17
C MET A 48 2.54 8.96 10.19
N GLN A 49 2.16 8.37 11.31
CA GLN A 49 1.53 9.11 12.41
C GLN A 49 2.44 10.23 12.91
N LYS A 50 3.73 9.98 13.02
CA LYS A 50 4.70 10.99 13.45
C LYS A 50 4.77 12.15 12.47
N GLU A 51 4.48 11.91 11.20
CA GLU A 51 4.47 12.94 10.16
C GLU A 51 3.13 13.66 10.06
N GLY A 52 2.16 13.32 10.91
CA GLY A 52 0.87 13.98 10.93
C GLY A 52 -0.16 13.39 9.96
N VAL A 53 0.14 12.27 9.36
CA VAL A 53 -0.77 11.60 8.41
C VAL A 53 -1.96 11.04 9.18
N SER A 54 -3.18 11.34 8.71
CA SER A 54 -4.42 10.92 9.38
C SER A 54 -5.12 9.76 8.72
N LYS A 55 -4.74 9.44 7.47
CA LYS A 55 -5.38 8.35 6.72
C LYS A 55 -4.38 7.75 5.74
N ILE A 56 -4.39 6.43 5.62
CA ILE A 56 -3.55 5.72 4.67
C ILE A 56 -4.45 4.89 3.77
N SER A 57 -4.21 4.93 2.47
CA SER A 57 -4.96 4.14 1.51
C SER A 57 -4.03 3.28 0.67
N LEU A 58 -4.59 2.27 0.05
CA LEU A 58 -3.89 1.42 -0.91
C LEU A 58 -4.90 0.86 -1.90
N VAL A 59 -4.40 0.38 -3.03
CA VAL A 59 -5.23 -0.36 -3.98
C VAL A 59 -4.64 -1.76 -4.13
N ALA A 60 -5.52 -2.74 -4.30
CA ALA A 60 -5.16 -4.11 -4.56
C ALA A 60 -6.07 -4.64 -5.65
N PHE A 61 -5.52 -5.46 -6.54
CA PHE A 61 -6.36 -6.10 -7.55
C PHE A 61 -7.40 -7.00 -6.88
N LYS A 62 -8.62 -7.02 -7.43
CA LYS A 62 -9.70 -7.81 -6.85
C LYS A 62 -9.39 -9.31 -6.82
N ASP A 63 -8.63 -9.79 -7.79
CA ASP A 63 -8.25 -11.20 -7.86
C ASP A 63 -7.03 -11.55 -7.02
N ASN A 64 -6.44 -10.57 -6.33
CA ASN A 64 -5.38 -10.83 -5.36
C ASN A 64 -6.00 -11.25 -4.03
N HIS A 65 -6.44 -12.50 -3.97
CA HIS A 65 -7.18 -13.00 -2.82
C HIS A 65 -6.34 -13.02 -1.54
N ILE A 66 -5.06 -13.35 -1.66
CA ILE A 66 -4.14 -13.39 -0.52
C ILE A 66 -3.95 -11.98 0.05
N GLY A 67 -3.69 -11.01 -0.81
CA GLY A 67 -3.50 -9.62 -0.39
C GLY A 67 -4.75 -9.05 0.22
N ASN A 68 -5.91 -9.25 -0.40
CA ASN A 68 -7.17 -8.73 0.13
C ASN A 68 -7.49 -9.35 1.49
N ALA A 69 -7.28 -10.65 1.65
CA ALA A 69 -7.49 -11.33 2.93
C ALA A 69 -6.57 -10.78 4.01
N PHE A 70 -5.32 -10.45 3.66
CA PHE A 70 -4.37 -9.85 4.59
C PHE A 70 -4.89 -8.51 5.12
N TRP A 71 -5.29 -7.62 4.22
CA TRP A 71 -5.74 -6.27 4.62
C TRP A 71 -7.00 -6.32 5.46
N GLN A 72 -7.96 -7.14 5.05
CA GLN A 72 -9.19 -7.33 5.83
C GLN A 72 -8.89 -7.96 7.19
N GLY A 73 -7.98 -8.93 7.21
CA GLY A 73 -7.62 -9.63 8.44
C GLY A 73 -6.95 -8.76 9.49
N ILE A 74 -6.20 -7.74 9.07
CA ILE A 74 -5.57 -6.81 10.01
C ILE A 74 -6.42 -5.58 10.31
N GLY A 75 -7.66 -5.54 9.82
CA GLY A 75 -8.63 -4.52 10.22
C GLY A 75 -8.76 -3.32 9.29
N TRP A 76 -8.22 -3.39 8.10
CA TRP A 76 -8.41 -2.32 7.12
C TRP A 76 -9.77 -2.43 6.45
N THR A 77 -10.37 -1.28 6.15
CA THR A 77 -11.72 -1.21 5.61
C THR A 77 -11.70 -1.12 4.10
N GLU A 78 -12.39 -2.03 3.43
CA GLU A 78 -12.61 -1.93 1.99
C GLU A 78 -13.63 -0.83 1.71
N ARG A 79 -13.32 0.05 0.76
CA ARG A 79 -14.21 1.14 0.38
C ARG A 79 -14.92 0.78 -0.92
N GLU A 80 -16.24 0.68 -0.83
CA GLU A 80 -17.10 0.38 -1.99
C GLU A 80 -17.87 1.61 -2.47
N ASP A 81 -17.78 2.69 -1.74
CA ASP A 81 -18.50 3.93 -2.00
C ASP A 81 -17.75 4.91 -2.89
N PHE A 82 -16.56 4.54 -3.33
CA PHE A 82 -15.77 5.36 -4.24
C PHE A 82 -15.57 4.68 -5.58
N ASN A 83 -15.63 5.48 -6.63
CA ASN A 83 -15.12 5.07 -7.92
C ASN A 83 -13.69 5.57 -8.04
N SER A 84 -12.85 4.76 -8.67
CA SER A 84 -11.44 5.12 -8.88
C SER A 84 -11.26 5.60 -10.31
N TYR A 85 -10.59 6.73 -10.48
CA TYR A 85 -10.25 7.27 -11.78
C TYR A 85 -8.77 7.44 -11.89
N GLU A 86 -8.22 7.23 -13.07
CA GLU A 86 -6.82 7.47 -13.32
C GLU A 86 -6.62 8.17 -14.67
N PHE A 87 -5.54 8.89 -14.79
CA PHE A 87 -5.17 9.55 -16.03
C PHE A 87 -3.69 9.27 -16.26
N ILE A 88 -3.41 8.49 -17.29
CA ILE A 88 -2.04 8.15 -17.63
C ILE A 88 -1.42 9.32 -18.38
N LEU A 89 -0.29 9.80 -17.88
CA LEU A 89 0.40 10.95 -18.46
C LEU A 89 1.25 10.51 -19.66
N ASN A 90 0.57 10.18 -20.74
CA ASN A 90 1.25 9.93 -22.00
C ASN A 90 0.90 11.06 -22.98
N GLU A 91 1.64 11.11 -24.09
CA GLU A 91 1.51 12.20 -25.05
C GLU A 91 0.09 12.32 -25.63
N GLU A 92 -0.53 11.20 -26.00
CA GLU A 92 -1.88 11.20 -26.55
C GLU A 92 -2.92 11.75 -25.57
N ASN A 93 -2.84 11.30 -24.34
CA ASN A 93 -3.80 11.71 -23.31
C ASN A 93 -3.63 13.19 -22.97
N ILE A 94 -2.40 13.65 -22.87
CA ILE A 94 -2.11 15.06 -22.57
C ILE A 94 -2.63 15.97 -23.68
N ILE A 95 -2.36 15.63 -24.93
CA ILE A 95 -2.84 16.42 -26.07
C ILE A 95 -4.37 16.49 -26.09
N ARG A 96 -5.01 15.35 -25.87
CA ARG A 96 -6.47 15.28 -25.93
C ARG A 96 -7.14 16.08 -24.82
N PHE A 97 -6.57 16.08 -23.64
CA PHE A 97 -7.19 16.70 -22.46
C PHE A 97 -6.84 18.18 -22.32
N VAL A 98 -5.59 18.55 -22.57
CA VAL A 98 -5.08 19.91 -22.30
C VAL A 98 -5.25 20.83 -23.51
N LYS A 99 -5.57 20.31 -24.61
CA LYS A 99 -5.71 21.00 -25.89
C LYS A 99 -6.62 22.23 -25.89
#